data_3bdc8d87c0be5bc6e8e74a2ba17ec644
#
_entry.id   3bdc8d87c0be5bc6e8e74a2ba17ec644
#
_cell.length_a   1.000
_cell.length_b   1.000
_cell.length_c   1.000
_cell.angle_alpha   90.00
_cell.angle_beta   90.00
_cell.angle_gamma   90.00
#
_symmetry.space_group_name_H-M   'P 1'
#
loop_
_entity.id
_entity.type
_entity.pdbx_description
1 polymer ?
#
loop_
_entity_poly.entity_id
_entity_poly.type
_entity_poly.pdbx_seq_one_letter_code
_entity_poly.pdbx_strand_id
1 'polypeptide(L)'
;MPEKHVRLGSEHPLWDRIQIVLISSFIVVMLFDNVSTLSFGYPSILERVSAYPILLLPAVFLIAFGVYLVKESHAAVFAKTVEPKFVDSGVYSIVRHPMYLGGLMILLGFLFLKFSLIAFVIWVVYFVLCDWMASYEEKDLLRVLGKEYADYQSRVPKWLVFSKVRTRK
;
A
#
# COMPACT_ATOMS: atom_id res chain seq x y z
N MET A 1 23.64 -3.90 30.96
CA MET A 1 22.80 -4.64 30.02
C MET A 1 22.68 -3.78 28.79
N PRO A 2 23.03 -4.22 27.58
CA PRO A 2 22.90 -3.39 26.40
C PRO A 2 21.41 -3.18 26.12
N GLU A 3 20.99 -1.91 26.08
CA GLU A 3 19.67 -1.52 25.61
C GLU A 3 19.49 -2.06 24.21
N LYS A 4 18.61 -3.06 24.05
CA LYS A 4 18.09 -3.47 22.77
C LYS A 4 17.33 -2.27 22.22
N HIS A 5 17.93 -1.58 21.24
CA HIS A 5 17.17 -0.67 20.38
C HIS A 5 16.06 -1.49 19.72
N VAL A 6 14.87 -1.45 20.30
CA VAL A 6 13.68 -2.06 19.75
C VAL A 6 13.29 -1.20 18.54
N ARG A 7 13.61 -1.65 17.34
CA ARG A 7 13.04 -1.06 16.12
C ARG A 7 11.55 -1.33 16.20
N LEU A 8 10.77 -0.28 16.37
CA LEU A 8 9.32 -0.35 16.30
C LEU A 8 8.94 -0.74 14.86
N GLY A 9 8.29 -1.91 14.70
CA GLY A 9 7.92 -2.46 13.41
C GLY A 9 9.11 -3.15 12.72
N SER A 10 9.47 -4.35 13.16
CA SER A 10 10.45 -5.16 12.45
C SER A 10 9.79 -5.72 11.18
N GLU A 11 10.10 -5.13 10.03
CA GLU A 11 9.76 -5.72 8.75
C GLU A 11 10.43 -7.08 8.61
N HIS A 12 9.74 -8.02 7.98
CA HIS A 12 10.33 -9.32 7.68
C HIS A 12 11.53 -9.13 6.75
N PRO A 13 12.71 -9.73 7.02
CA PRO A 13 13.97 -9.44 6.31
C PRO A 13 13.92 -9.71 4.78
N LEU A 14 12.94 -10.47 4.32
CA LEU A 14 12.72 -10.75 2.89
C LEU A 14 11.69 -9.79 2.25
N TRP A 15 11.03 -8.93 3.04
CA TRP A 15 9.91 -8.14 2.54
C TRP A 15 10.32 -7.17 1.43
N ASP A 16 11.39 -6.43 1.61
CA ASP A 16 11.89 -5.48 0.61
C ASP A 16 12.19 -6.17 -0.73
N ARG A 17 12.80 -7.37 -0.67
CA ARG A 17 13.10 -8.14 -1.87
C ARG A 17 11.85 -8.62 -2.59
N ILE A 18 10.87 -9.16 -1.85
CA ILE A 18 9.59 -9.60 -2.40
C ILE A 18 8.87 -8.43 -3.05
N GLN A 19 8.83 -7.30 -2.38
CA GLN A 19 8.20 -6.07 -2.86
C GLN A 19 8.84 -5.58 -4.17
N ILE A 20 10.17 -5.50 -4.22
CA ILE A 20 10.92 -5.11 -5.43
C ILE A 20 10.62 -6.07 -6.57
N VAL A 21 10.64 -7.38 -6.35
CA VAL A 21 10.34 -8.39 -7.39
C VAL A 21 8.92 -8.22 -7.93
N LEU A 22 7.93 -8.07 -7.06
CA LEU A 22 6.53 -7.94 -7.48
C LEU A 22 6.28 -6.63 -8.26
N ILE A 23 6.79 -5.51 -7.76
CA ILE A 23 6.64 -4.22 -8.43
C ILE A 23 7.37 -4.24 -9.78
N SER A 24 8.60 -4.78 -9.83
CA SER A 24 9.34 -4.91 -11.10
C SER A 24 8.61 -5.82 -12.09
N SER A 25 8.08 -6.95 -11.63
CA SER A 25 7.29 -7.86 -12.47
C SER A 25 6.02 -7.18 -12.99
N PHE A 26 5.33 -6.41 -12.15
CA PHE A 26 4.16 -5.63 -12.55
C PHE A 26 4.53 -4.62 -13.65
N ILE A 27 5.62 -3.86 -13.48
CA ILE A 27 6.07 -2.87 -14.47
C ILE A 27 6.44 -3.54 -15.79
N VAL A 28 7.19 -4.65 -15.75
CA VAL A 28 7.57 -5.42 -16.94
C VAL A 28 6.33 -5.90 -17.69
N VAL A 29 5.36 -6.48 -16.99
CA VAL A 29 4.10 -6.91 -17.60
C VAL A 29 3.36 -5.72 -18.20
N MET A 30 3.25 -4.61 -17.48
CA MET A 30 2.58 -3.40 -17.99
C MET A 30 3.24 -2.85 -19.27
N LEU A 31 4.57 -2.96 -19.41
CA LEU A 31 5.30 -2.52 -20.60
C LEU A 31 5.13 -3.47 -21.79
N PHE A 32 5.22 -4.78 -21.53
CA PHE A 32 5.33 -5.79 -22.61
C PHE A 32 4.03 -6.52 -22.95
N ASP A 33 2.99 -6.41 -22.13
CA ASP A 33 1.69 -7.07 -22.36
C ASP A 33 0.87 -6.48 -23.54
N ASN A 34 1.52 -5.72 -24.42
CA ASN A 34 0.91 -5.28 -25.69
C ASN A 34 0.92 -6.37 -26.78
N VAL A 35 1.75 -7.39 -26.62
CA VAL A 35 2.07 -8.37 -27.65
C VAL A 35 1.33 -9.69 -27.45
N SER A 36 0.78 -9.89 -26.26
CA SER A 36 0.21 -11.19 -25.92
C SER A 36 -1.31 -11.23 -26.14
N THR A 37 -1.73 -12.37 -26.61
CA THR A 37 -3.13 -12.83 -26.66
C THR A 37 -3.83 -12.78 -25.29
N LEU A 38 -3.13 -12.41 -24.24
CA LEU A 38 -3.62 -12.26 -22.86
C LEU A 38 -4.21 -10.89 -22.56
N SER A 39 -4.00 -9.89 -23.40
CA SER A 39 -4.60 -8.55 -23.24
C SER A 39 -6.04 -8.45 -23.77
N PHE A 40 -6.77 -9.54 -23.89
CA PHE A 40 -8.20 -9.57 -24.27
C PHE A 40 -8.62 -8.54 -25.34
N GLY A 41 -7.76 -8.20 -26.29
CA GLY A 41 -8.03 -7.23 -27.33
C GLY A 41 -8.19 -5.79 -26.82
N TYR A 42 -7.73 -5.45 -25.63
CA TYR A 42 -7.78 -4.08 -25.12
C TYR A 42 -6.78 -3.18 -25.87
N PRO A 43 -7.21 -1.98 -26.27
CA PRO A 43 -6.38 -1.04 -26.98
C PRO A 43 -5.16 -0.58 -26.15
N SER A 44 -4.16 -0.04 -26.84
CA SER A 44 -3.00 0.60 -26.20
C SER A 44 -3.43 1.70 -25.21
N ILE A 45 -2.53 2.13 -24.32
CA ILE A 45 -2.84 3.22 -23.36
C ILE A 45 -3.39 4.45 -24.10
N LEU A 46 -2.76 4.85 -25.24
CA LEU A 46 -3.16 6.00 -26.02
C LEU A 46 -4.56 5.85 -26.63
N GLU A 47 -4.85 4.69 -27.21
CA GLU A 47 -6.17 4.39 -27.78
C GLU A 47 -7.24 4.33 -26.68
N ARG A 48 -6.91 3.78 -25.53
CA ARG A 48 -7.84 3.69 -24.40
C ARG A 48 -8.13 5.06 -23.80
N VAL A 49 -7.13 5.89 -23.57
CA VAL A 49 -7.31 7.26 -23.08
C VAL A 49 -8.10 8.11 -24.07
N SER A 50 -7.84 7.95 -25.38
CA SER A 50 -8.57 8.63 -26.44
C SER A 50 -10.04 8.18 -26.53
N ALA A 51 -10.30 6.87 -26.44
CA ALA A 51 -11.64 6.32 -26.53
C ALA A 51 -12.47 6.48 -25.23
N TYR A 52 -11.77 6.44 -24.07
CA TYR A 52 -12.42 6.46 -22.76
C TYR A 52 -11.73 7.46 -21.80
N PRO A 53 -11.78 8.76 -22.10
CA PRO A 53 -11.08 9.77 -21.29
C PRO A 53 -11.56 9.81 -19.83
N ILE A 54 -12.79 9.35 -19.56
CA ILE A 54 -13.34 9.28 -18.22
C ILE A 54 -12.54 8.33 -17.29
N LEU A 55 -11.85 7.32 -17.85
CA LEU A 55 -10.99 6.42 -17.07
C LEU A 55 -9.70 7.07 -16.59
N LEU A 56 -9.32 8.18 -17.20
CA LEU A 56 -8.15 8.96 -16.80
C LEU A 56 -8.35 9.59 -15.42
N LEU A 57 -9.58 10.03 -15.09
CA LEU A 57 -9.87 10.67 -13.82
C LEU A 57 -9.59 9.75 -12.62
N PRO A 58 -10.16 8.52 -12.52
CA PRO A 58 -9.85 7.62 -11.43
C PRO A 58 -8.38 7.17 -11.44
N ALA A 59 -7.76 7.01 -12.61
CA ALA A 59 -6.35 6.63 -12.68
C ALA A 59 -5.45 7.71 -12.06
N VAL A 60 -5.61 8.97 -12.49
CA VAL A 60 -4.84 10.10 -11.95
C VAL A 60 -5.10 10.30 -10.47
N PHE A 61 -6.37 10.20 -10.04
CA PHE A 61 -6.73 10.31 -8.64
C PHE A 61 -6.04 9.23 -7.79
N LEU A 62 -6.11 7.96 -8.21
CA LEU A 62 -5.50 6.84 -7.48
C LEU A 62 -3.99 6.98 -7.40
N ILE A 63 -3.33 7.36 -8.51
CA ILE A 63 -1.87 7.56 -8.52
C ILE A 63 -1.49 8.73 -7.63
N ALA A 64 -2.13 9.89 -7.78
CA ALA A 64 -1.82 11.07 -6.99
C ALA A 64 -2.06 10.87 -5.49
N PHE A 65 -3.20 10.26 -5.14
CA PHE A 65 -3.51 9.95 -3.75
C PHE A 65 -2.58 8.88 -3.17
N GLY A 66 -2.22 7.86 -3.94
CA GLY A 66 -1.24 6.86 -3.55
C GLY A 66 0.14 7.47 -3.29
N VAL A 67 0.61 8.34 -4.19
CA VAL A 67 1.88 9.07 -3.99
C VAL A 67 1.83 9.96 -2.74
N TYR A 68 0.70 10.65 -2.51
CA TYR A 68 0.48 11.42 -1.29
C TYR A 68 0.63 10.55 -0.03
N LEU A 69 -0.06 9.40 0.01
CA LEU A 69 0.00 8.48 1.14
C LEU A 69 1.43 7.96 1.39
N VAL A 70 2.15 7.55 0.35
CA VAL A 70 3.54 7.08 0.47
C VAL A 70 4.44 8.19 1.00
N LYS A 71 4.34 9.40 0.45
CA LYS A 71 5.15 10.55 0.84
C LYS A 71 4.93 10.93 2.30
N GLU A 72 3.67 11.08 2.73
CA GLU A 72 3.32 11.46 4.11
C GLU A 72 3.70 10.35 5.11
N SER A 73 3.52 9.09 4.73
CA SER A 73 3.94 7.95 5.55
C SER A 73 5.44 7.92 5.74
N HIS A 74 6.19 8.08 4.65
CA HIS A 74 7.65 8.12 4.70
C HIS A 74 8.14 9.30 5.56
N ALA A 75 7.56 10.49 5.37
CA ALA A 75 7.92 11.66 6.16
C ALA A 75 7.66 11.44 7.67
N ALA A 76 6.53 10.79 8.02
CA ALA A 76 6.17 10.53 9.40
C ALA A 76 7.10 9.49 10.08
N VAL A 77 7.45 8.40 9.37
CA VAL A 77 8.31 7.33 9.90
C VAL A 77 9.77 7.75 9.98
N PHE A 78 10.26 8.53 9.00
CA PHE A 78 11.66 8.96 8.93
C PHE A 78 11.89 10.38 9.48
N ALA A 79 10.88 10.99 10.11
CA ALA A 79 11.10 12.22 10.86
C ALA A 79 12.21 11.98 11.89
N LYS A 80 13.26 12.84 11.85
CA LYS A 80 14.41 12.77 12.76
C LYS A 80 13.97 13.11 14.19
N THR A 81 13.31 12.20 14.87
CA THR A 81 13.04 12.28 16.30
C THR A 81 14.11 11.52 17.07
N VAL A 82 14.55 12.08 18.18
CA VAL A 82 15.61 11.51 19.04
C VAL A 82 15.20 10.16 19.63
N GLU A 83 13.90 9.90 19.71
CA GLU A 83 13.36 8.62 20.19
C GLU A 83 12.43 8.00 19.15
N PRO A 84 12.50 6.66 18.94
CA PRO A 84 11.56 5.94 18.08
C PRO A 84 10.16 6.01 18.71
N LYS A 85 9.34 6.94 18.22
CA LYS A 85 7.97 7.12 18.69
C LYS A 85 7.00 6.40 17.77
N PHE A 86 6.03 5.74 18.38
CA PHE A 86 4.88 5.20 17.66
C PHE A 86 4.09 6.36 16.99
N VAL A 87 3.83 6.23 15.70
CA VAL A 87 3.15 7.25 14.90
C VAL A 87 1.67 6.86 14.74
N ASP A 88 0.77 7.66 15.32
CA ASP A 88 -0.69 7.48 15.24
C ASP A 88 -1.42 8.71 14.68
N SER A 89 -0.67 9.68 14.16
CA SER A 89 -1.15 10.96 13.66
C SER A 89 -1.02 11.10 12.13
N GLY A 90 -1.56 12.18 11.56
CA GLY A 90 -1.53 12.41 10.13
C GLY A 90 -2.25 11.31 9.36
N VAL A 91 -1.64 10.75 8.33
CA VAL A 91 -2.21 9.66 7.51
C VAL A 91 -2.44 8.37 8.32
N TYR A 92 -1.68 8.16 9.40
CA TYR A 92 -1.83 7.02 10.31
C TYR A 92 -3.07 7.14 11.22
N SER A 93 -3.67 8.31 11.34
CA SER A 93 -4.97 8.46 12.04
C SER A 93 -6.17 7.99 11.19
N ILE A 94 -5.98 7.84 9.88
CA ILE A 94 -7.02 7.45 8.92
C ILE A 94 -6.95 5.95 8.62
N VAL A 95 -5.74 5.42 8.42
CA VAL A 95 -5.48 4.02 8.08
C VAL A 95 -4.16 3.57 8.71
N ARG A 96 -4.10 2.31 9.19
CA ARG A 96 -2.92 1.84 9.93
C ARG A 96 -1.71 1.57 9.04
N HIS A 97 -1.90 1.23 7.75
CA HIS A 97 -0.84 0.92 6.80
C HIS A 97 -0.90 1.80 5.54
N PRO A 98 -0.74 3.14 5.71
CA PRO A 98 -0.91 4.08 4.60
C PRO A 98 0.16 3.92 3.52
N MET A 99 1.37 3.48 3.86
CA MET A 99 2.45 3.25 2.89
C MET A 99 2.11 2.09 1.94
N TYR A 100 1.64 0.96 2.48
CA TYR A 100 1.21 -0.18 1.67
C TYR A 100 -0.02 0.16 0.83
N LEU A 101 -1.00 0.84 1.43
CA LEU A 101 -2.19 1.30 0.71
C LEU A 101 -1.82 2.22 -0.45
N GLY A 102 -0.90 3.15 -0.23
CA GLY A 102 -0.40 4.06 -1.27
C GLY A 102 0.22 3.31 -2.44
N GLY A 103 1.08 2.34 -2.18
CA GLY A 103 1.66 1.48 -3.21
C GLY A 103 0.59 0.72 -4.01
N LEU A 104 -0.37 0.12 -3.33
CA LEU A 104 -1.50 -0.59 -3.95
C LEU A 104 -2.36 0.33 -4.83
N MET A 105 -2.60 1.57 -4.39
CA MET A 105 -3.38 2.55 -5.16
C MET A 105 -2.64 3.02 -6.41
N ILE A 106 -1.32 3.24 -6.32
CA ILE A 106 -0.51 3.59 -7.49
C ILE A 106 -0.60 2.50 -8.56
N LEU A 107 -0.37 1.25 -8.18
CA LEU A 107 -0.44 0.12 -9.12
C LEU A 107 -1.85 -0.07 -9.69
N LEU A 108 -2.89 0.12 -8.87
CA LEU A 108 -4.28 0.07 -9.32
C LEU A 108 -4.57 1.20 -10.33
N GLY A 109 -4.05 2.40 -10.11
CA GLY A 109 -4.18 3.51 -11.03
C GLY A 109 -3.58 3.21 -12.41
N PHE A 110 -2.43 2.53 -12.46
CA PHE A 110 -1.86 2.06 -13.72
C PHE A 110 -2.75 1.02 -14.43
N LEU A 111 -3.43 0.13 -13.68
CA LEU A 111 -4.40 -0.80 -14.26
C LEU A 111 -5.63 -0.10 -14.87
N PHE A 112 -6.01 1.07 -14.36
CA PHE A 112 -7.04 1.90 -15.02
C PHE A 112 -6.57 2.50 -16.34
N LEU A 113 -5.28 2.84 -16.45
CA LEU A 113 -4.71 3.35 -17.70
C LEU A 113 -4.58 2.25 -18.74
N LYS A 114 -4.11 1.07 -18.33
CA LYS A 114 -3.94 -0.09 -19.19
C LYS A 114 -4.33 -1.33 -18.41
N PHE A 115 -5.40 -1.98 -18.81
CA PHE A 115 -5.79 -3.24 -18.17
C PHE A 115 -4.96 -4.40 -18.72
N SER A 116 -4.33 -5.15 -17.84
CA SER A 116 -3.70 -6.43 -18.10
C SER A 116 -4.15 -7.43 -17.05
N LEU A 117 -4.65 -8.58 -17.48
CA LEU A 117 -5.08 -9.62 -16.54
C LEU A 117 -3.90 -10.16 -15.71
N ILE A 118 -2.71 -10.30 -16.32
CA ILE A 118 -1.52 -10.74 -15.60
C ILE A 118 -1.11 -9.72 -14.56
N ALA A 119 -1.07 -8.42 -14.93
CA ALA A 119 -0.77 -7.35 -13.98
C ALA A 119 -1.81 -7.28 -12.86
N PHE A 120 -3.09 -7.50 -13.16
CA PHE A 120 -4.14 -7.57 -12.14
C PHE A 120 -3.92 -8.72 -11.16
N VAL A 121 -3.55 -9.91 -11.65
CA VAL A 121 -3.20 -11.06 -10.79
C VAL A 121 -2.00 -10.74 -9.90
N ILE A 122 -0.94 -10.12 -10.45
CA ILE A 122 0.22 -9.66 -9.68
C ILE A 122 -0.22 -8.66 -8.60
N TRP A 123 -1.09 -7.72 -8.94
CA TRP A 123 -1.65 -6.75 -7.97
C TRP A 123 -2.41 -7.43 -6.84
N VAL A 124 -3.23 -8.44 -7.13
CA VAL A 124 -3.96 -9.22 -6.12
C VAL A 124 -2.98 -9.97 -5.19
N VAL A 125 -1.95 -10.61 -5.77
CA VAL A 125 -0.89 -11.26 -4.98
C VAL A 125 -0.17 -10.26 -4.10
N TYR A 126 0.15 -9.09 -4.62
CA TYR A 126 0.79 -8.02 -3.86
C TYR A 126 -0.11 -7.54 -2.71
N PHE A 127 -1.41 -7.36 -2.94
CA PHE A 127 -2.38 -7.01 -1.88
C PHE A 127 -2.40 -8.06 -0.76
N VAL A 128 -2.48 -9.35 -1.09
CA VAL A 128 -2.49 -10.44 -0.10
C VAL A 128 -1.20 -10.45 0.72
N LEU A 129 -0.07 -10.22 0.08
CA LEU A 129 1.22 -10.17 0.77
C LEU A 129 1.35 -8.91 1.64
N CYS A 130 0.86 -7.75 1.20
CA CYS A 130 0.77 -6.54 2.03
C CYS A 130 -0.11 -6.78 3.26
N ASP A 131 -1.25 -7.46 3.11
CA ASP A 131 -2.13 -7.77 4.24
C ASP A 131 -1.49 -8.73 5.24
N TRP A 132 -0.79 -9.74 4.73
CA TRP A 132 -0.02 -10.66 5.56
C TRP A 132 1.10 -9.93 6.32
N MET A 133 1.87 -9.09 5.62
CA MET A 133 2.97 -8.32 6.23
C MET A 133 2.47 -7.31 7.25
N ALA A 134 1.40 -6.59 6.94
CA ALA A 134 0.75 -5.69 7.88
C ALA A 134 0.29 -6.42 9.15
N SER A 135 -0.26 -7.65 9.01
CA SER A 135 -0.64 -8.48 10.16
C SER A 135 0.56 -8.94 10.99
N TYR A 136 1.70 -9.16 10.33
CA TYR A 136 2.95 -9.52 11.00
C TYR A 136 3.47 -8.35 11.85
N GLU A 137 3.55 -7.15 11.26
CA GLU A 137 3.94 -5.93 11.96
C GLU A 137 3.02 -5.58 13.13
N GLU A 138 1.70 -5.72 12.94
CA GLU A 138 0.71 -5.47 14.00
C GLU A 138 0.90 -6.40 15.20
N LYS A 139 1.25 -7.67 14.98
CA LYS A 139 1.55 -8.61 16.07
C LYS A 139 2.79 -8.19 16.86
N ASP A 140 3.80 -7.69 16.18
CA ASP A 140 5.03 -7.23 16.82
C ASP A 140 4.79 -5.93 17.61
N LEU A 141 4.05 -4.97 17.01
CA LEU A 141 3.65 -3.74 17.70
C LEU A 141 2.77 -4.02 18.93
N LEU A 142 1.84 -4.96 18.85
CA LEU A 142 1.04 -5.40 20.01
C LEU A 142 1.91 -6.00 21.12
N ARG A 143 2.96 -6.75 20.75
CA ARG A 143 3.89 -7.34 21.71
C ARG A 143 4.71 -6.28 22.44
N VAL A 144 5.12 -5.22 21.72
CA VAL A 144 6.00 -4.17 22.25
C VAL A 144 5.20 -3.09 22.99
N LEU A 145 4.11 -2.59 22.40
CA LEU A 145 3.32 -1.46 22.90
C LEU A 145 2.08 -1.87 23.71
N GLY A 146 1.67 -3.14 23.62
CA GLY A 146 0.57 -3.70 24.40
C GLY A 146 -0.74 -2.92 24.22
N LYS A 147 -1.25 -2.39 25.34
CA LYS A 147 -2.55 -1.70 25.39
C LYS A 147 -2.60 -0.44 24.52
N GLU A 148 -1.52 0.30 24.42
CA GLU A 148 -1.44 1.53 23.61
C GLU A 148 -1.76 1.23 22.14
N TYR A 149 -1.13 0.20 21.58
CA TYR A 149 -1.41 -0.22 20.20
C TYR A 149 -2.78 -0.86 20.04
N ALA A 150 -3.27 -1.62 21.03
CA ALA A 150 -4.62 -2.19 20.99
C ALA A 150 -5.71 -1.10 20.96
N ASP A 151 -5.55 -0.02 21.73
CA ASP A 151 -6.45 1.12 21.71
C ASP A 151 -6.43 1.85 20.36
N TYR A 152 -5.26 1.98 19.73
CA TYR A 152 -5.13 2.51 18.37
C TYR A 152 -5.81 1.61 17.33
N GLN A 153 -5.59 0.28 17.37
CA GLN A 153 -6.26 -0.67 16.47
C GLN A 153 -7.79 -0.62 16.58
N SER A 154 -8.31 -0.32 17.77
CA SER A 154 -9.76 -0.22 17.98
C SER A 154 -10.38 0.99 17.30
N ARG A 155 -9.61 2.06 17.05
CA ARG A 155 -10.04 3.35 16.50
C ARG A 155 -9.78 3.48 15.02
N VAL A 156 -8.64 2.96 14.54
CA VAL A 156 -8.18 3.17 13.17
C VAL A 156 -8.27 1.85 12.39
N PRO A 157 -8.88 1.85 11.19
CA PRO A 157 -8.98 0.65 10.37
C PRO A 157 -7.62 0.26 9.77
N LYS A 158 -7.45 -1.05 9.47
CA LYS A 158 -6.26 -1.56 8.79
C LYS A 158 -6.15 -1.01 7.36
N TRP A 159 -7.29 -1.02 6.62
CA TRP A 159 -7.46 -0.54 5.26
C TRP A 159 -8.64 0.44 5.20
N LEU A 160 -8.70 1.31 4.19
CA LEU A 160 -9.82 2.27 4.00
C LEU A 160 -11.19 1.60 3.78
N VAL A 161 -11.22 0.31 3.48
CA VAL A 161 -12.46 -0.40 3.12
C VAL A 161 -13.19 -0.83 4.39
N PHE A 162 -14.32 -0.16 4.67
CA PHE A 162 -15.41 -0.61 5.54
C PHE A 162 -15.09 -0.94 7.01
N SER A 163 -14.37 -0.08 7.70
CA SER A 163 -14.43 -0.10 9.16
C SER A 163 -15.59 0.78 9.63
N LYS A 164 -16.61 0.15 10.23
CA LYS A 164 -17.54 0.87 11.10
C LYS A 164 -16.71 1.49 12.22
N VAL A 165 -16.48 2.80 12.14
CA VAL A 165 -16.01 3.58 13.29
C VAL A 165 -17.03 3.32 14.41
N ARG A 166 -16.69 2.46 15.34
CA ARG A 166 -17.47 2.30 16.57
C ARG A 166 -17.22 3.55 17.41
N THR A 167 -18.01 4.58 17.17
CA THR A 167 -18.13 5.69 18.10
C THR A 167 -18.60 5.10 19.43
N ARG A 168 -17.69 4.99 20.39
CA ARG A 168 -18.07 4.81 21.79
C ARG A 168 -18.84 6.08 22.21
N LYS A 169 -20.15 5.90 22.50
CA LYS A 169 -20.91 6.82 23.34
C LYS A 169 -20.35 6.75 24.76
#